data_1f761ba29095cc81f6256965811399ec
#
_entry.id   1f761ba29095cc81f6256965811399ec
#
_cell.length_a   1.000
_cell.length_b   1.000
_cell.length_c   1.000
_cell.angle_alpha   90.00
_cell.angle_beta   90.00
_cell.angle_gamma   90.00
#
_symmetry.space_group_name_H-M   'P 1'
#
loop_
_entity.id
_entity.type
_entity.pdbx_description
1 polymer ?
#
loop_
_entity_poly.entity_id
_entity_poly.type
_entity_poly.pdbx_seq_one_letter_code
_entity_poly.pdbx_strand_id
1 'polypeptide(L)'
;MHPSNATTGDRLTADRKRDSTADTARRPPVATDGGSVPRVAVVACGGTIASEPDEGGAAPAKTGDDLVAAVPGVEQYATVTAREVCAQPGFDIRWRDVLATATAAREAVEEGADGVVVTHGTDTLADTAFALDLLTDLPAPVVVTGAQRRLDEPSSDAPANLTLAVRAAADDRFAPGVHVAFDDELHAARDVIKGHSNALSTMTSPGAGPVATFTRADERVLRESIRGVAVDPLADAIETAGGSTAGSEGSELPETPEVPAVPVIHSGTGAGADQIDRAVDAGVGGLVIEGTGLGNVTAALGDAVAEIVGDVPVVVAGRPPAGPTEPVYGTPGGAVTLADHGVVFAGALPASKARIALALGLAAGLDRAELSRLFDLSR
;
A
#
# COMPACT_ATOMS: atom_id res chain seq x y z
N MET A 1 65.71 -29.78 20.21
CA MET A 1 65.59 -30.98 21.05
C MET A 1 64.15 -31.46 20.99
N HIS A 2 63.91 -32.52 20.28
CA HIS A 2 62.72 -33.38 20.38
C HIS A 2 62.84 -34.29 21.61
N PRO A 3 61.76 -34.84 22.16
CA PRO A 3 61.02 -35.94 21.56
C PRO A 3 59.48 -35.82 21.73
N SER A 4 58.64 -36.21 20.73
CA SER A 4 58.09 -37.56 20.46
C SER A 4 57.40 -38.20 21.68
N ASN A 5 56.05 -38.34 21.57
CA ASN A 5 55.41 -39.63 21.82
C ASN A 5 54.01 -39.70 21.22
N ALA A 6 53.79 -40.74 20.44
CA ALA A 6 52.52 -41.19 19.89
C ALA A 6 51.88 -42.21 20.85
N THR A 7 50.56 -42.27 20.89
CA THR A 7 49.80 -43.52 21.16
C THR A 7 48.36 -43.39 20.66
N THR A 8 48.06 -44.14 19.61
CA THR A 8 46.99 -45.19 19.44
C THR A 8 45.61 -44.81 19.99
N GLY A 9 44.59 -44.55 19.13
CA GLY A 9 43.83 -45.62 18.44
C GLY A 9 42.54 -45.87 19.20
N ASP A 10 41.39 -45.42 18.68
CA ASP A 10 40.26 -46.35 18.66
C ASP A 10 39.29 -45.97 17.53
N ARG A 11 38.96 -46.98 16.70
CA ARG A 11 37.98 -46.92 15.61
C ARG A 11 36.59 -47.18 16.23
N LEU A 12 35.68 -46.26 16.13
CA LEU A 12 34.27 -46.58 16.20
C LEU A 12 33.63 -46.30 14.86
N THR A 13 33.58 -47.33 14.04
CA THR A 13 32.71 -47.45 12.90
C THR A 13 31.28 -47.64 13.39
N ALA A 14 30.46 -46.59 13.31
CA ALA A 14 29.03 -46.69 13.44
C ALA A 14 28.42 -46.49 12.05
N ASP A 15 28.09 -47.61 11.44
CA ASP A 15 27.32 -47.79 10.22
C ASP A 15 25.91 -47.23 10.47
N ARG A 16 25.64 -45.95 10.10
CA ARG A 16 24.31 -45.40 10.01
C ARG A 16 23.85 -45.56 8.55
N LYS A 17 23.11 -46.63 8.28
CA LYS A 17 22.20 -46.70 7.14
C LYS A 17 21.38 -45.43 7.11
N ARG A 18 21.61 -44.57 6.12
CA ARG A 18 20.70 -43.49 5.74
C ARG A 18 19.49 -44.17 5.08
N ASP A 19 18.41 -44.23 5.82
CA ASP A 19 17.09 -44.45 5.26
C ASP A 19 16.73 -43.22 4.41
N SER A 20 16.95 -43.31 3.11
CA SER A 20 16.56 -42.26 2.14
C SER A 20 15.17 -42.55 1.62
N THR A 21 14.18 -42.35 2.46
CA THR A 21 12.81 -42.14 2.02
C THR A 21 12.22 -40.98 2.84
N ALA A 22 12.86 -39.80 2.70
CA ALA A 22 12.14 -38.58 2.95
C ALA A 22 11.16 -38.36 1.80
N ASP A 23 9.98 -38.88 2.00
CA ASP A 23 8.79 -38.52 1.23
C ASP A 23 8.67 -36.99 1.26
N THR A 24 9.08 -36.32 0.16
CA THR A 24 8.77 -34.92 -0.09
C THR A 24 7.31 -34.82 -0.48
N ALA A 25 6.43 -35.26 0.42
CA ALA A 25 5.02 -34.95 0.33
C ALA A 25 4.93 -33.42 0.40
N ARG A 26 4.61 -32.81 -0.75
CA ARG A 26 4.13 -31.44 -0.82
C ARG A 26 3.07 -31.28 0.28
N ARG A 27 3.32 -30.40 1.24
CA ARG A 27 2.27 -29.98 2.16
C ARG A 27 1.18 -29.36 1.26
N PRO A 28 -0.07 -29.83 1.32
CA PRO A 28 -1.13 -29.19 0.55
C PRO A 28 -1.24 -27.73 0.97
N PRO A 29 -1.72 -26.84 0.07
CA PRO A 29 -2.00 -25.45 0.42
C PRO A 29 -2.89 -25.43 1.66
N VAL A 30 -2.81 -24.34 2.42
CA VAL A 30 -3.52 -24.13 3.68
C VAL A 30 -4.98 -24.55 3.55
N ALA A 31 -5.30 -25.79 3.90
CA ALA A 31 -6.63 -26.17 4.23
C ALA A 31 -6.81 -25.70 5.67
N THR A 32 -7.62 -24.68 5.89
CA THR A 32 -8.23 -24.44 7.19
C THR A 32 -8.87 -25.75 7.64
N ASP A 33 -8.72 -26.12 8.90
CA ASP A 33 -9.23 -27.36 9.46
C ASP A 33 -10.71 -27.61 9.05
N GLY A 34 -10.93 -28.43 8.02
CA GLY A 34 -12.27 -28.82 7.52
C GLY A 34 -12.97 -27.77 6.64
N GLY A 35 -12.32 -26.71 6.18
CA GLY A 35 -12.91 -25.61 5.43
C GLY A 35 -12.99 -25.82 3.91
N SER A 36 -13.94 -25.14 3.28
CA SER A 36 -14.05 -24.96 1.83
C SER A 36 -12.82 -24.26 1.29
N VAL A 37 -12.51 -24.44 0.00
CA VAL A 37 -11.47 -23.70 -0.70
C VAL A 37 -11.81 -22.19 -0.60
N PRO A 38 -10.87 -21.32 -0.16
CA PRO A 38 -11.13 -19.88 -0.05
C PRO A 38 -11.60 -19.27 -1.38
N ARG A 39 -12.45 -18.26 -1.30
CA ARG A 39 -12.92 -17.48 -2.46
C ARG A 39 -12.19 -16.15 -2.48
N VAL A 40 -11.47 -15.87 -3.56
CA VAL A 40 -10.73 -14.61 -3.73
C VAL A 40 -11.30 -13.85 -4.93
N ALA A 41 -11.67 -12.60 -4.72
CA ALA A 41 -12.11 -11.72 -5.77
C ALA A 41 -10.92 -10.87 -6.29
N VAL A 42 -10.70 -10.87 -7.60
CA VAL A 42 -9.73 -9.99 -8.26
C VAL A 42 -10.45 -8.75 -8.78
N VAL A 43 -10.08 -7.60 -8.28
CA VAL A 43 -10.56 -6.28 -8.70
C VAL A 43 -9.50 -5.66 -9.61
N ALA A 44 -9.78 -5.55 -10.90
CA ALA A 44 -8.82 -5.11 -11.89
C ALA A 44 -8.89 -3.60 -12.13
N CYS A 45 -7.73 -2.91 -11.91
CA CYS A 45 -7.57 -1.47 -12.13
C CYS A 45 -6.47 -1.14 -13.15
N GLY A 46 -6.27 -1.98 -14.17
CA GLY A 46 -5.32 -1.72 -15.25
C GLY A 46 -3.85 -1.86 -14.82
N GLY A 47 -3.00 -0.94 -15.28
CA GLY A 47 -1.56 -0.94 -15.02
C GLY A 47 -0.75 -1.85 -15.94
N THR A 48 0.58 -1.91 -15.75
CA THR A 48 1.53 -2.70 -16.56
C THR A 48 1.19 -4.18 -16.57
N ILE A 49 0.68 -4.72 -15.46
CA ILE A 49 0.28 -6.12 -15.35
C ILE A 49 -0.80 -6.51 -16.37
N ALA A 50 -1.69 -5.56 -16.71
CA ALA A 50 -2.77 -5.71 -17.67
C ALA A 50 -2.47 -5.09 -19.04
N SER A 51 -1.26 -4.56 -19.27
CA SER A 51 -0.94 -3.83 -20.49
C SER A 51 -0.50 -4.75 -21.62
N GLU A 52 -0.80 -4.30 -22.86
CA GLU A 52 -0.31 -4.88 -24.12
C GLU A 52 0.43 -3.81 -24.94
N PRO A 53 1.32 -4.22 -25.86
CA PRO A 53 1.97 -3.28 -26.77
C PRO A 53 0.92 -2.63 -27.69
N ASP A 54 1.04 -1.31 -27.89
CA ASP A 54 0.23 -0.54 -28.82
C ASP A 54 1.15 0.40 -29.64
N GLU A 55 0.66 0.97 -30.75
CA GLU A 55 1.42 1.89 -31.62
C GLU A 55 1.97 3.11 -30.88
N GLY A 56 1.30 3.58 -29.83
CA GLY A 56 1.67 4.71 -28.97
C GLY A 56 2.49 4.33 -27.73
N GLY A 57 2.76 3.03 -27.51
CA GLY A 57 3.38 2.51 -26.29
C GLY A 57 2.55 1.36 -25.70
N ALA A 58 2.73 1.06 -24.41
CA ALA A 58 1.93 0.04 -23.73
C ALA A 58 0.68 0.66 -23.11
N ALA A 59 -0.47 0.01 -23.27
CA ALA A 59 -1.75 0.43 -22.68
C ALA A 59 -2.45 -0.76 -21.98
N PRO A 60 -3.20 -0.54 -20.88
CA PRO A 60 -4.01 -1.57 -20.25
C PRO A 60 -5.08 -2.09 -21.24
N ALA A 61 -5.05 -3.40 -21.50
CA ALA A 61 -5.96 -4.04 -22.48
C ALA A 61 -6.47 -5.42 -21.99
N LYS A 62 -5.81 -6.04 -21.00
CA LYS A 62 -6.22 -7.34 -20.44
C LYS A 62 -7.25 -7.14 -19.34
N THR A 63 -8.24 -8.03 -19.34
CA THR A 63 -9.23 -8.13 -18.27
C THR A 63 -8.66 -8.86 -17.04
N GLY A 64 -9.36 -8.77 -15.90
CA GLY A 64 -9.03 -9.55 -14.72
C GLY A 64 -9.09 -11.05 -14.97
N ASP A 65 -10.05 -11.51 -15.77
CA ASP A 65 -10.15 -12.92 -16.19
C ASP A 65 -8.94 -13.33 -17.03
N ASP A 66 -8.47 -12.49 -17.96
CA ASP A 66 -7.26 -12.75 -18.74
C ASP A 66 -6.03 -12.87 -17.84
N LEU A 67 -5.92 -12.03 -16.81
CA LEU A 67 -4.83 -12.05 -15.84
C LEU A 67 -4.84 -13.35 -15.02
N VAL A 68 -5.99 -13.76 -14.53
CA VAL A 68 -6.15 -15.02 -13.79
C VAL A 68 -5.82 -16.21 -14.68
N ALA A 69 -6.33 -16.24 -15.92
CA ALA A 69 -6.06 -17.30 -16.89
C ALA A 69 -4.57 -17.40 -17.28
N ALA A 70 -3.83 -16.28 -17.21
CA ALA A 70 -2.40 -16.24 -17.49
C ALA A 70 -1.51 -16.78 -16.36
N VAL A 71 -2.09 -17.12 -15.20
CA VAL A 71 -1.35 -17.63 -14.02
C VAL A 71 -1.73 -19.09 -13.71
N PRO A 72 -1.06 -20.06 -14.34
CA PRO A 72 -1.36 -21.47 -14.12
C PRO A 72 -1.18 -21.89 -12.66
N GLY A 73 -2.16 -22.58 -12.12
CA GLY A 73 -2.11 -23.13 -10.77
C GLY A 73 -2.53 -22.19 -9.67
N VAL A 74 -3.03 -20.98 -9.98
CA VAL A 74 -3.58 -20.07 -8.97
C VAL A 74 -4.80 -20.69 -8.27
N GLU A 75 -5.55 -21.53 -8.99
CA GLU A 75 -6.72 -22.26 -8.49
C GLU A 75 -6.41 -23.28 -7.38
N GLN A 76 -5.13 -23.62 -7.19
CA GLN A 76 -4.72 -24.47 -6.05
C GLN A 76 -4.80 -23.74 -4.70
N TYR A 77 -4.87 -22.40 -4.70
CA TYR A 77 -4.90 -21.57 -3.49
C TYR A 77 -6.29 -21.04 -3.18
N ALA A 78 -7.08 -20.72 -4.21
CA ALA A 78 -8.41 -20.16 -4.05
C ALA A 78 -9.30 -20.40 -5.26
N THR A 79 -10.62 -20.35 -5.08
CA THR A 79 -11.56 -20.14 -6.18
C THR A 79 -11.53 -18.63 -6.49
N VAL A 80 -11.08 -18.29 -7.71
CA VAL A 80 -10.87 -16.90 -8.10
C VAL A 80 -11.99 -16.43 -9.00
N THR A 81 -12.54 -15.25 -8.73
CA THR A 81 -13.45 -14.49 -9.61
C THR A 81 -12.81 -13.14 -9.93
N ALA A 82 -13.14 -12.54 -11.08
CA ALA A 82 -12.61 -11.24 -11.46
C ALA A 82 -13.71 -10.26 -11.81
N ARG A 83 -13.46 -8.96 -11.52
CA ARG A 83 -14.30 -7.83 -11.94
C ARG A 83 -13.44 -6.64 -12.36
N GLU A 84 -13.87 -5.94 -13.39
CA GLU A 84 -13.21 -4.72 -13.84
C GLU A 84 -13.75 -3.51 -13.10
N VAL A 85 -12.84 -2.60 -12.68
CA VAL A 85 -13.21 -1.32 -12.09
C VAL A 85 -12.72 -0.17 -12.95
N CYS A 86 -11.46 -0.20 -13.36
CA CYS A 86 -10.90 0.79 -14.26
C CYS A 86 -9.76 0.18 -15.10
N ALA A 87 -9.50 0.79 -16.26
CA ALA A 87 -8.42 0.40 -17.16
C ALA A 87 -7.46 1.57 -17.36
N GLN A 88 -6.90 2.08 -16.24
CA GLN A 88 -6.03 3.26 -16.27
C GLN A 88 -4.56 2.88 -16.11
N PRO A 89 -3.64 3.62 -16.73
CA PRO A 89 -2.23 3.55 -16.36
C PRO A 89 -2.05 4.06 -14.93
N GLY A 90 -1.12 3.45 -14.16
CA GLY A 90 -0.93 3.76 -12.74
C GLY A 90 -0.70 5.24 -12.42
N PHE A 91 -0.07 5.99 -13.34
CA PHE A 91 0.18 7.42 -13.15
C PHE A 91 -1.05 8.33 -13.39
N ASP A 92 -2.19 7.81 -13.89
CA ASP A 92 -3.43 8.56 -14.14
C ASP A 92 -4.62 8.09 -13.31
N ILE A 93 -4.37 7.36 -12.23
CA ILE A 93 -5.40 6.96 -11.26
C ILE A 93 -5.94 8.21 -10.55
N ARG A 94 -7.26 8.32 -10.46
CA ARG A 94 -7.98 9.44 -9.86
C ARG A 94 -8.76 8.99 -8.62
N TRP A 95 -9.20 9.95 -7.82
CA TRP A 95 -9.99 9.64 -6.63
C TRP A 95 -11.22 8.78 -6.91
N ARG A 96 -11.94 9.04 -8.01
CA ARG A 96 -13.08 8.22 -8.44
C ARG A 96 -12.71 6.75 -8.65
N ASP A 97 -11.49 6.48 -9.17
CA ASP A 97 -11.02 5.13 -9.44
C ASP A 97 -10.66 4.42 -8.12
N VAL A 98 -10.06 5.16 -7.18
CA VAL A 98 -9.76 4.67 -5.82
C VAL A 98 -11.05 4.35 -5.05
N LEU A 99 -12.05 5.26 -5.08
CA LEU A 99 -13.33 5.08 -4.41
C LEU A 99 -14.12 3.91 -5.02
N ALA A 100 -14.14 3.80 -6.35
CA ALA A 100 -14.76 2.67 -7.05
C ALA A 100 -14.09 1.34 -6.69
N THR A 101 -12.75 1.34 -6.50
CA THR A 101 -12.01 0.15 -6.06
C THR A 101 -12.36 -0.24 -4.63
N ALA A 102 -12.50 0.73 -3.72
CA ALA A 102 -12.93 0.48 -2.34
C ALA A 102 -14.35 -0.10 -2.29
N THR A 103 -15.28 0.44 -3.09
CA THR A 103 -16.65 -0.08 -3.23
C THR A 103 -16.65 -1.52 -3.77
N ALA A 104 -15.91 -1.79 -4.85
CA ALA A 104 -15.83 -3.12 -5.43
C ALA A 104 -15.22 -4.16 -4.48
N ALA A 105 -14.24 -3.76 -3.65
CA ALA A 105 -13.66 -4.62 -2.63
C ALA A 105 -14.70 -4.97 -1.53
N ARG A 106 -15.49 -3.98 -1.10
CA ARG A 106 -16.56 -4.18 -0.12
C ARG A 106 -17.64 -5.12 -0.66
N GLU A 107 -18.17 -4.82 -1.85
CA GLU A 107 -19.18 -5.66 -2.52
C GLU A 107 -18.70 -7.12 -2.65
N ALA A 108 -17.43 -7.32 -3.04
CA ALA A 108 -16.87 -8.67 -3.15
C ALA A 108 -16.93 -9.44 -1.83
N VAL A 109 -16.59 -8.78 -0.71
CA VAL A 109 -16.64 -9.40 0.62
C VAL A 109 -18.10 -9.67 1.05
N GLU A 110 -19.03 -8.74 0.78
CA GLU A 110 -20.47 -8.93 1.03
C GLU A 110 -21.04 -10.09 0.22
N GLU A 111 -20.57 -10.32 -1.01
CA GLU A 111 -20.90 -11.47 -1.84
C GLU A 111 -20.23 -12.78 -1.38
N GLY A 112 -19.43 -12.72 -0.31
CA GLY A 112 -18.81 -13.85 0.34
C GLY A 112 -17.41 -14.19 -0.17
N ALA A 113 -16.64 -13.23 -0.64
CA ALA A 113 -15.20 -13.42 -0.83
C ALA A 113 -14.50 -13.45 0.52
N ASP A 114 -13.59 -14.40 0.70
CA ASP A 114 -12.74 -14.54 1.89
C ASP A 114 -11.52 -13.62 1.81
N GLY A 115 -11.22 -13.05 0.63
CA GLY A 115 -10.17 -12.08 0.40
C GLY A 115 -10.30 -11.38 -0.94
N VAL A 116 -9.63 -10.24 -1.07
CA VAL A 116 -9.67 -9.39 -2.28
C VAL A 116 -8.24 -9.15 -2.78
N VAL A 117 -8.02 -9.32 -4.07
CA VAL A 117 -6.79 -8.90 -4.76
C VAL A 117 -7.13 -7.71 -5.65
N VAL A 118 -6.35 -6.63 -5.57
CA VAL A 118 -6.44 -5.49 -6.47
C VAL A 118 -5.23 -5.48 -7.40
N THR A 119 -5.45 -5.59 -8.72
CA THR A 119 -4.35 -5.40 -9.69
C THR A 119 -4.24 -3.94 -10.09
N HIS A 120 -3.03 -3.40 -10.10
CA HIS A 120 -2.81 -1.96 -10.20
C HIS A 120 -1.49 -1.63 -10.92
N GLY A 121 -1.40 -0.42 -11.48
CA GLY A 121 -0.14 0.12 -12.00
C GLY A 121 0.82 0.50 -10.88
N THR A 122 2.10 0.16 -11.02
CA THR A 122 3.09 0.27 -9.93
C THR A 122 3.42 1.70 -9.50
N ASP A 123 3.14 2.72 -10.32
CA ASP A 123 3.55 4.12 -10.04
C ASP A 123 2.81 4.71 -8.84
N THR A 124 1.51 4.43 -8.69
CA THR A 124 0.68 4.88 -7.57
C THR A 124 0.10 3.74 -6.76
N LEU A 125 0.62 2.52 -6.93
CA LEU A 125 0.16 1.32 -6.21
C LEU A 125 0.21 1.50 -4.70
N ALA A 126 1.33 2.01 -4.18
CA ALA A 126 1.52 2.25 -2.75
C ALA A 126 0.57 3.34 -2.20
N ASP A 127 0.25 4.34 -3.01
CA ASP A 127 -0.68 5.41 -2.68
C ASP A 127 -2.13 4.89 -2.64
N THR A 128 -2.54 4.12 -3.66
CA THR A 128 -3.87 3.50 -3.71
C THR A 128 -4.05 2.48 -2.58
N ALA A 129 -3.04 1.63 -2.32
CA ALA A 129 -3.10 0.69 -1.20
C ALA A 129 -3.33 1.40 0.15
N PHE A 130 -2.62 2.51 0.38
CA PHE A 130 -2.80 3.30 1.61
C PHE A 130 -4.17 3.99 1.67
N ALA A 131 -4.66 4.50 0.54
CA ALA A 131 -6.02 5.06 0.48
C ALA A 131 -7.08 3.99 0.81
N LEU A 132 -6.95 2.78 0.26
CA LEU A 132 -7.84 1.66 0.59
C LEU A 132 -7.79 1.29 2.08
N ASP A 133 -6.60 1.33 2.70
CA ASP A 133 -6.44 1.05 4.15
C ASP A 133 -7.18 2.08 5.03
N LEU A 134 -7.31 3.33 4.55
CA LEU A 134 -8.10 4.37 5.20
C LEU A 134 -9.60 4.29 4.90
N LEU A 135 -9.99 3.73 3.75
CA LEU A 135 -11.36 3.72 3.25
C LEU A 135 -12.11 2.42 3.54
N THR A 136 -11.41 1.35 3.96
CA THR A 136 -12.04 0.04 4.15
C THR A 136 -11.72 -0.52 5.53
N ASP A 137 -12.75 -1.06 6.19
CA ASP A 137 -12.61 -1.86 7.43
C ASP A 137 -13.23 -3.24 7.19
N LEU A 138 -12.64 -3.98 6.25
CA LEU A 138 -13.16 -5.27 5.83
C LEU A 138 -12.64 -6.40 6.73
N PRO A 139 -13.47 -7.40 7.05
CA PRO A 139 -13.05 -8.57 7.82
C PRO A 139 -12.14 -9.52 7.03
N ALA A 140 -11.88 -9.23 5.75
CA ALA A 140 -11.09 -10.00 4.81
C ALA A 140 -9.81 -9.23 4.43
N PRO A 141 -8.70 -9.92 4.08
CA PRO A 141 -7.50 -9.26 3.58
C PRO A 141 -7.77 -8.60 2.22
N VAL A 142 -7.26 -7.39 2.03
CA VAL A 142 -7.18 -6.72 0.73
C VAL A 142 -5.72 -6.65 0.32
N VAL A 143 -5.35 -7.25 -0.82
CA VAL A 143 -3.97 -7.36 -1.27
C VAL A 143 -3.80 -6.69 -2.62
N VAL A 144 -3.07 -5.58 -2.67
CA VAL A 144 -2.78 -4.84 -3.89
C VAL A 144 -1.52 -5.39 -4.52
N THR A 145 -1.52 -5.60 -5.84
CA THR A 145 -0.37 -6.08 -6.59
C THR A 145 -0.29 -5.46 -7.98
N GLY A 146 0.84 -5.67 -8.64
CA GLY A 146 1.11 -5.20 -9.99
C GLY A 146 2.33 -5.88 -10.58
N ALA A 147 2.84 -5.35 -11.67
CA ALA A 147 4.06 -5.86 -12.27
C ALA A 147 4.91 -4.73 -12.87
N GLN A 148 6.23 -4.89 -12.82
CA GLN A 148 7.17 -4.01 -13.52
C GLN A 148 7.30 -4.39 -15.01
N ARG A 149 7.06 -5.66 -15.34
CA ARG A 149 7.12 -6.19 -16.69
C ARG A 149 5.76 -6.73 -17.11
N ARG A 150 5.33 -6.40 -18.33
CA ARG A 150 4.11 -6.95 -18.90
C ARG A 150 4.21 -8.49 -19.02
N LEU A 151 3.07 -9.15 -19.09
CA LEU A 151 3.00 -10.61 -19.25
C LEU A 151 3.75 -11.14 -20.49
N ASP A 152 3.83 -10.36 -21.56
CA ASP A 152 4.51 -10.71 -22.81
C ASP A 152 6.02 -10.43 -22.80
N GLU A 153 6.54 -9.74 -21.77
CA GLU A 153 7.96 -9.45 -21.66
C GLU A 153 8.76 -10.64 -21.07
N PRO A 154 10.03 -10.79 -21.48
CA PRO A 154 10.90 -11.81 -20.91
C PRO A 154 11.03 -11.67 -19.38
N SER A 155 10.86 -12.78 -18.67
CA SER A 155 10.95 -12.83 -17.20
C SER A 155 9.98 -11.87 -16.52
N SER A 156 8.73 -11.83 -17.00
CA SER A 156 7.67 -11.08 -16.35
C SER A 156 7.49 -11.49 -14.89
N ASP A 157 7.34 -10.51 -14.02
CA ASP A 157 7.05 -10.68 -12.59
C ASP A 157 5.54 -10.81 -12.31
N ALA A 158 4.69 -10.54 -13.31
CA ALA A 158 3.24 -10.55 -13.15
C ALA A 158 2.68 -11.89 -12.62
N PRO A 159 3.04 -13.07 -13.15
CA PRO A 159 2.52 -14.33 -12.63
C PRO A 159 2.95 -14.63 -11.20
N ALA A 160 4.17 -14.27 -10.82
CA ALA A 160 4.67 -14.47 -9.46
C ALA A 160 3.94 -13.56 -8.45
N ASN A 161 3.83 -12.28 -8.78
CA ASN A 161 3.18 -11.29 -7.93
C ASN A 161 1.67 -11.57 -7.77
N LEU A 162 0.97 -11.97 -8.84
CA LEU A 162 -0.45 -12.33 -8.75
C LEU A 162 -0.66 -13.60 -7.92
N THR A 163 0.19 -14.63 -8.09
CA THR A 163 0.15 -15.84 -7.25
C THR A 163 0.37 -15.49 -5.79
N LEU A 164 1.36 -14.64 -5.48
CA LEU A 164 1.64 -14.17 -4.13
C LEU A 164 0.43 -13.44 -3.54
N ALA A 165 -0.18 -12.55 -4.32
CA ALA A 165 -1.34 -11.77 -3.87
C ALA A 165 -2.55 -12.68 -3.57
N VAL A 166 -2.84 -13.67 -4.41
CA VAL A 166 -3.94 -14.62 -4.16
C VAL A 166 -3.66 -15.48 -2.93
N ARG A 167 -2.41 -15.94 -2.73
CA ARG A 167 -2.03 -16.69 -1.52
C ARG A 167 -2.22 -15.86 -0.25
N ALA A 168 -1.80 -14.60 -0.27
CA ALA A 168 -1.95 -13.71 0.88
C ALA A 168 -3.41 -13.33 1.12
N ALA A 169 -4.22 -13.12 0.07
CA ALA A 169 -5.64 -12.82 0.20
C ALA A 169 -6.47 -14.03 0.68
N ALA A 170 -6.00 -15.24 0.43
CA ALA A 170 -6.64 -16.47 0.90
C ALA A 170 -6.31 -16.83 2.37
N ASP A 171 -5.48 -16.04 3.04
CA ASP A 171 -4.97 -16.31 4.39
C ASP A 171 -5.52 -15.28 5.40
N ASP A 172 -6.41 -15.72 6.27
CA ASP A 172 -7.08 -14.90 7.29
C ASP A 172 -6.13 -14.28 8.33
N ARG A 173 -4.89 -14.76 8.43
CA ARG A 173 -3.85 -14.14 9.28
C ARG A 173 -3.50 -12.71 8.86
N PHE A 174 -3.82 -12.34 7.64
CA PHE A 174 -3.61 -10.98 7.11
C PHE A 174 -4.88 -10.11 7.16
N ALA A 175 -5.98 -10.62 7.74
CA ALA A 175 -7.20 -9.88 7.99
C ALA A 175 -7.25 -9.34 9.44
N PRO A 176 -7.91 -8.21 9.68
CA PRO A 176 -8.26 -7.19 8.68
C PRO A 176 -7.02 -6.39 8.26
N GLY A 177 -6.97 -5.89 7.02
CA GLY A 177 -5.89 -4.99 6.58
C GLY A 177 -5.68 -4.96 5.08
N VAL A 178 -5.01 -3.90 4.65
CA VAL A 178 -4.59 -3.72 3.26
C VAL A 178 -3.09 -3.92 3.16
N HIS A 179 -2.68 -4.73 2.20
CA HIS A 179 -1.29 -5.12 1.98
C HIS A 179 -0.89 -4.93 0.52
N VAL A 180 0.41 -4.88 0.28
CA VAL A 180 1.01 -4.92 -1.06
C VAL A 180 1.84 -6.19 -1.18
N ALA A 181 1.52 -7.02 -2.18
CA ALA A 181 2.26 -8.23 -2.51
C ALA A 181 3.18 -7.99 -3.71
N PHE A 182 4.49 -8.13 -3.52
CA PHE A 182 5.46 -7.88 -4.57
C PHE A 182 6.79 -8.58 -4.28
N ASP A 183 7.40 -9.24 -5.28
CA ASP A 183 8.74 -9.85 -5.20
C ASP A 183 8.94 -10.74 -3.96
N ASP A 184 8.02 -11.71 -3.76
CA ASP A 184 8.00 -12.66 -2.62
C ASP A 184 7.84 -12.01 -1.23
N GLU A 185 7.51 -10.72 -1.14
CA GLU A 185 7.27 -9.99 0.10
C GLU A 185 5.83 -9.46 0.18
N LEU A 186 5.28 -9.45 1.39
CA LEU A 186 4.02 -8.82 1.72
C LEU A 186 4.29 -7.61 2.62
N HIS A 187 3.87 -6.44 2.19
CA HIS A 187 4.08 -5.18 2.89
C HIS A 187 2.78 -4.61 3.42
N ALA A 188 2.79 -3.96 4.58
CA ALA A 188 1.65 -3.18 5.03
C ALA A 188 1.46 -1.95 4.12
N ALA A 189 0.21 -1.66 3.75
CA ALA A 189 -0.13 -0.52 2.90
C ALA A 189 0.40 0.82 3.43
N ARG A 190 0.42 0.97 4.75
CA ARG A 190 0.96 2.15 5.43
C ARG A 190 2.45 2.36 5.18
N ASP A 191 3.26 1.28 5.18
CA ASP A 191 4.72 1.37 5.23
C ASP A 191 5.38 1.29 3.86
N VAL A 192 4.70 0.67 2.89
CA VAL A 192 5.28 0.39 1.57
C VAL A 192 5.44 1.66 0.73
N ILE A 193 6.54 1.75 0.00
CA ILE A 193 6.78 2.76 -1.04
C ILE A 193 7.33 2.11 -2.31
N LYS A 194 7.18 2.80 -3.45
CA LYS A 194 7.93 2.46 -4.66
C LYS A 194 9.35 3.01 -4.53
N GLY A 195 10.29 2.16 -4.12
CA GLY A 195 11.67 2.55 -3.84
C GLY A 195 12.57 2.65 -5.07
N HIS A 196 12.14 2.11 -6.20
CA HIS A 196 12.90 2.13 -7.46
C HIS A 196 11.97 2.23 -8.66
N SER A 197 12.36 2.98 -9.68
CA SER A 197 11.50 3.23 -10.85
C SER A 197 11.26 1.99 -11.73
N ASN A 198 12.14 1.00 -11.74
CA ASN A 198 12.11 -0.12 -12.69
C ASN A 198 12.63 -1.47 -12.16
N ALA A 199 13.12 -1.57 -10.92
CA ALA A 199 13.57 -2.87 -10.37
C ALA A 199 12.37 -3.77 -10.09
N LEU A 200 12.53 -5.10 -10.19
CA LEU A 200 11.46 -6.04 -9.81
C LEU A 200 11.17 -5.95 -8.31
N SER A 201 12.20 -5.82 -7.47
CA SER A 201 12.10 -5.56 -6.04
C SER A 201 11.84 -4.06 -5.74
N THR A 202 10.87 -3.45 -6.43
CA THR A 202 10.64 -2.01 -6.33
C THR A 202 9.86 -1.60 -5.09
N MET A 203 8.98 -2.46 -4.59
CA MET A 203 8.20 -2.19 -3.40
C MET A 203 9.02 -2.51 -2.16
N THR A 204 9.15 -1.52 -1.27
CA THR A 204 9.95 -1.65 -0.04
C THR A 204 9.23 -0.93 1.10
N SER A 205 9.53 -1.33 2.33
CA SER A 205 9.03 -0.67 3.55
C SER A 205 10.21 -0.17 4.40
N PRO A 206 10.80 0.98 4.05
CA PRO A 206 11.97 1.51 4.74
C PRO A 206 11.72 1.70 6.24
N GLY A 207 12.59 1.15 7.08
CA GLY A 207 12.49 1.24 8.53
C GLY A 207 11.53 0.23 9.19
N ALA A 208 10.51 -0.28 8.45
CA ALA A 208 9.53 -1.23 8.99
C ALA A 208 9.79 -2.68 8.54
N GLY A 209 10.28 -2.87 7.31
CA GLY A 209 10.39 -4.18 6.67
C GLY A 209 9.04 -4.76 6.22
N PRO A 210 9.04 -5.92 5.55
CA PRO A 210 7.82 -6.61 5.15
C PRO A 210 7.08 -7.20 6.36
N VAL A 211 5.79 -7.42 6.19
CA VAL A 211 4.91 -8.15 7.13
C VAL A 211 5.19 -9.64 7.06
N ALA A 212 5.35 -10.16 5.86
CA ALA A 212 5.66 -11.56 5.62
C ALA A 212 6.56 -11.74 4.40
N THR A 213 7.24 -12.87 4.34
CA THR A 213 7.97 -13.35 3.17
C THR A 213 7.44 -14.70 2.74
N PHE A 214 7.44 -14.94 1.44
CA PHE A 214 6.90 -16.14 0.83
C PHE A 214 7.98 -16.92 0.08
N THR A 215 7.87 -18.23 0.13
CA THR A 215 8.60 -19.14 -0.73
C THR A 215 7.60 -19.94 -1.58
N ARG A 216 8.07 -20.82 -2.45
CA ARG A 216 7.19 -21.71 -3.23
C ARG A 216 6.34 -22.65 -2.36
N ALA A 217 6.79 -22.97 -1.15
CA ALA A 217 6.17 -23.99 -0.31
C ALA A 217 5.63 -23.46 1.01
N ASP A 218 6.09 -22.28 1.46
CA ASP A 218 5.81 -21.79 2.81
C ASP A 218 5.76 -20.26 2.86
N GLU A 219 5.16 -19.72 3.90
CA GLU A 219 5.17 -18.29 4.22
C GLU A 219 5.64 -18.10 5.66
N ARG A 220 6.34 -17.00 5.87
CA ARG A 220 6.83 -16.61 7.19
C ARG A 220 6.32 -15.22 7.54
N VAL A 221 5.42 -15.14 8.50
CA VAL A 221 5.01 -13.86 9.10
C VAL A 221 6.17 -13.34 9.96
N LEU A 222 6.55 -12.10 9.73
CA LEU A 222 7.69 -11.43 10.37
C LEU A 222 7.24 -10.46 11.45
N ARG A 223 6.11 -9.79 11.26
CA ARG A 223 5.53 -8.83 12.18
C ARG A 223 4.03 -8.67 11.93
N GLU A 224 3.34 -8.09 12.90
CA GLU A 224 1.96 -7.65 12.70
C GLU A 224 1.89 -6.46 11.74
N SER A 225 0.81 -6.37 11.00
CA SER A 225 0.51 -5.22 10.16
C SER A 225 -0.06 -4.10 11.02
N ILE A 226 0.52 -2.89 10.90
CA ILE A 226 -0.06 -1.70 11.52
C ILE A 226 -0.99 -1.07 10.49
N ARG A 227 -2.26 -0.96 10.81
CA ARG A 227 -3.28 -0.36 9.97
C ARG A 227 -3.31 1.15 10.11
N GLY A 228 -3.79 1.84 9.08
CA GLY A 228 -4.22 3.22 9.18
C GLY A 228 -5.48 3.35 10.06
N VAL A 229 -5.79 4.57 10.46
CA VAL A 229 -7.08 4.87 11.12
C VAL A 229 -8.13 5.05 10.03
N ALA A 230 -9.14 4.20 10.00
CA ALA A 230 -10.21 4.30 9.01
C ALA A 230 -10.92 5.67 9.10
N VAL A 231 -11.33 6.19 7.94
CA VAL A 231 -12.07 7.46 7.82
C VAL A 231 -13.56 7.13 7.66
N ASP A 232 -14.20 6.76 8.76
CA ASP A 232 -15.57 6.24 8.80
C ASP A 232 -16.60 7.08 8.02
N PRO A 233 -16.67 8.43 8.16
CA PRO A 233 -17.68 9.21 7.45
C PRO A 233 -17.56 9.13 5.93
N LEU A 234 -16.36 8.95 5.38
CA LEU A 234 -16.17 8.79 3.94
C LEU A 234 -16.44 7.35 3.50
N ALA A 235 -16.11 6.37 4.32
CA ALA A 235 -16.50 4.97 4.10
C ALA A 235 -18.03 4.84 4.05
N ASP A 236 -18.75 5.43 5.00
CA ASP A 236 -20.22 5.47 5.03
C ASP A 236 -20.83 6.15 3.80
N ALA A 237 -20.22 7.24 3.32
CA ALA A 237 -20.67 7.93 2.10
C ALA A 237 -20.52 7.04 0.86
N ILE A 238 -19.45 6.26 0.77
CA ILE A 238 -19.22 5.29 -0.31
C ILE A 238 -20.25 4.16 -0.24
N GLU A 239 -20.53 3.62 0.94
CA GLU A 239 -21.55 2.58 1.14
C GLU A 239 -22.92 3.05 0.65
N THR A 240 -23.31 4.26 1.02
CA THR A 240 -24.58 4.86 0.62
C THR A 240 -24.68 5.04 -0.90
N ALA A 241 -23.57 5.42 -1.55
CA ALA A 241 -23.50 5.61 -3.00
C ALA A 241 -23.51 4.28 -3.78
N GLY A 242 -22.80 3.23 -3.26
CA GLY A 242 -22.71 1.92 -3.90
C GLY A 242 -24.01 1.13 -3.89
N GLY A 243 -24.84 1.26 -2.86
CA GLY A 243 -26.12 0.57 -2.74
C GLY A 243 -27.18 0.97 -3.80
N SER A 244 -26.89 1.96 -4.66
CA SER A 244 -27.79 2.43 -5.71
C SER A 244 -27.51 1.85 -7.12
N THR A 245 -26.46 1.04 -7.30
CA THR A 245 -26.03 0.59 -8.66
C THR A 245 -26.63 -0.73 -9.14
N ALA A 246 -27.49 -1.38 -8.37
CA ALA A 246 -28.21 -2.58 -8.81
C ALA A 246 -29.38 -2.21 -9.74
N GLY A 247 -29.08 -1.98 -11.02
CA GLY A 247 -30.07 -2.10 -12.11
C GLY A 247 -30.67 -0.82 -12.68
N SER A 248 -29.87 0.02 -13.33
CA SER A 248 -30.41 0.87 -14.41
C SER A 248 -29.35 1.13 -15.48
N GLU A 249 -29.55 0.60 -16.67
CA GLU A 249 -28.84 1.05 -17.88
C GLU A 249 -29.10 2.55 -18.06
N GLY A 250 -28.07 3.39 -17.88
CA GLY A 250 -28.13 4.83 -18.14
C GLY A 250 -28.12 5.76 -16.94
N SER A 251 -27.78 5.26 -15.72
CA SER A 251 -27.61 6.11 -14.54
C SER A 251 -26.25 6.81 -14.57
N GLU A 252 -26.27 8.14 -14.46
CA GLU A 252 -25.07 8.90 -14.06
C GLU A 252 -24.53 8.28 -12.78
N LEU A 253 -23.21 8.02 -12.73
CA LEU A 253 -22.54 7.53 -11.53
C LEU A 253 -22.92 8.45 -10.36
N PRO A 254 -23.16 7.91 -9.15
CA PRO A 254 -23.45 8.74 -7.98
C PRO A 254 -22.36 9.79 -7.83
N GLU A 255 -22.73 10.99 -7.38
CA GLU A 255 -21.77 12.07 -7.19
C GLU A 255 -20.65 11.60 -6.26
N THR A 256 -19.46 11.43 -6.82
CA THR A 256 -18.27 11.07 -6.05
C THR A 256 -18.00 12.19 -5.07
N PRO A 257 -17.77 11.90 -3.77
CA PRO A 257 -17.39 12.92 -2.81
C PRO A 257 -16.24 13.77 -3.36
N GLU A 258 -16.37 15.09 -3.31
CA GLU A 258 -15.32 15.99 -3.76
C GLU A 258 -14.14 15.92 -2.78
N VAL A 259 -13.02 15.37 -3.25
CA VAL A 259 -11.79 15.31 -2.45
C VAL A 259 -11.00 16.59 -2.69
N PRO A 260 -10.77 17.42 -1.64
CA PRO A 260 -10.09 18.70 -1.77
C PRO A 260 -8.66 18.56 -2.31
N ALA A 261 -8.19 19.60 -3.03
CA ALA A 261 -6.80 19.68 -3.46
C ALA A 261 -5.88 19.87 -2.26
N VAL A 262 -4.88 19.01 -2.14
CA VAL A 262 -3.83 19.06 -1.11
C VAL A 262 -2.47 18.93 -1.82
N PRO A 263 -1.81 20.03 -2.18
CA PRO A 263 -0.48 20.00 -2.77
C PRO A 263 0.60 19.61 -1.76
N VAL A 264 1.72 19.06 -2.28
CA VAL A 264 2.94 18.82 -1.53
C VAL A 264 3.96 19.89 -1.89
N ILE A 265 4.46 20.60 -0.90
CA ILE A 265 5.50 21.64 -1.03
C ILE A 265 6.81 21.11 -0.46
N HIS A 266 7.86 21.13 -1.27
CA HIS A 266 9.17 20.67 -0.84
C HIS A 266 9.96 21.77 -0.13
N SER A 267 10.42 21.49 1.09
CA SER A 267 11.43 22.29 1.76
C SER A 267 12.84 21.84 1.39
N GLY A 268 13.80 22.75 1.40
CA GLY A 268 15.20 22.43 1.11
C GLY A 268 16.05 23.68 1.01
N THR A 269 17.28 23.53 0.56
CA THR A 269 18.22 24.64 0.42
C THR A 269 17.65 25.71 -0.50
N GLY A 270 17.44 26.92 0.04
CA GLY A 270 16.94 28.08 -0.71
C GLY A 270 15.42 28.06 -1.00
N ALA A 271 14.65 27.13 -0.40
CA ALA A 271 13.21 27.12 -0.58
C ALA A 271 12.56 28.38 0.04
N GLY A 272 11.80 29.12 -0.77
CA GLY A 272 11.01 30.29 -0.38
C GLY A 272 9.55 29.96 -0.13
N ALA A 273 8.77 30.96 0.26
CA ALA A 273 7.35 30.81 0.63
C ALA A 273 6.38 30.89 -0.55
N ASP A 274 6.81 31.35 -1.72
CA ASP A 274 5.93 31.66 -2.86
C ASP A 274 5.08 30.49 -3.38
N GLN A 275 5.43 29.25 -3.03
CA GLN A 275 4.60 28.08 -3.33
C GLN A 275 3.39 27.98 -2.37
N ILE A 276 3.55 28.38 -1.12
CA ILE A 276 2.46 28.46 -0.14
C ILE A 276 1.46 29.52 -0.60
N ASP A 277 1.94 30.72 -0.94
CA ASP A 277 1.09 31.83 -1.37
C ASP A 277 0.21 31.43 -2.57
N ARG A 278 0.84 30.78 -3.60
CA ARG A 278 0.10 30.31 -4.78
C ARG A 278 -0.92 29.22 -4.44
N ALA A 279 -0.62 28.33 -3.52
CA ALA A 279 -1.54 27.29 -3.12
C ALA A 279 -2.75 27.87 -2.38
N VAL A 280 -2.53 28.81 -1.48
CA VAL A 280 -3.59 29.53 -0.75
C VAL A 280 -4.46 30.34 -1.72
N ASP A 281 -3.84 31.09 -2.64
CA ASP A 281 -4.56 31.85 -3.69
C ASP A 281 -5.42 30.93 -4.59
N ALA A 282 -5.00 29.68 -4.79
CA ALA A 282 -5.75 28.69 -5.54
C ALA A 282 -6.89 28.02 -4.74
N GLY A 283 -7.06 28.32 -3.45
CA GLY A 283 -8.15 27.81 -2.62
C GLY A 283 -8.00 26.34 -2.25
N VAL A 284 -6.78 25.87 -1.95
CA VAL A 284 -6.54 24.47 -1.55
C VAL A 284 -7.20 24.16 -0.21
N GLY A 285 -7.64 22.93 -0.01
CA GLY A 285 -8.24 22.49 1.25
C GLY A 285 -7.24 22.25 2.37
N GLY A 286 -5.97 22.00 2.04
CA GLY A 286 -4.88 21.78 2.98
C GLY A 286 -3.53 21.73 2.30
N LEU A 287 -2.45 21.65 3.06
CA LEU A 287 -1.07 21.60 2.57
C LEU A 287 -0.29 20.48 3.26
N VAL A 288 0.55 19.79 2.49
CA VAL A 288 1.62 18.96 3.03
C VAL A 288 2.96 19.61 2.71
N ILE A 289 3.82 19.79 3.71
CA ILE A 289 5.20 20.22 3.48
C ILE A 289 6.13 19.06 3.71
N GLU A 290 6.90 18.71 2.69
CA GLU A 290 7.97 17.74 2.81
C GLU A 290 9.19 18.42 3.43
N GLY A 291 9.32 18.30 4.76
CA GLY A 291 10.39 18.89 5.56
C GLY A 291 11.69 18.12 5.49
N THR A 292 12.78 18.76 5.87
CA THR A 292 14.11 18.16 5.95
C THR A 292 14.36 17.50 7.31
N GLY A 293 15.12 16.41 7.31
CA GLY A 293 15.46 15.68 8.55
C GLY A 293 14.21 15.29 9.35
N LEU A 294 14.12 15.77 10.57
CA LEU A 294 13.02 15.49 11.50
C LEU A 294 11.74 16.31 11.25
N GLY A 295 11.57 16.90 10.07
CA GLY A 295 10.39 17.72 9.73
C GLY A 295 10.65 19.22 9.86
N ASN A 296 11.89 19.68 9.72
CA ASN A 296 12.21 21.10 9.71
C ASN A 296 12.04 21.70 8.31
N VAL A 297 11.71 22.98 8.24
CA VAL A 297 11.57 23.73 6.99
C VAL A 297 12.50 24.95 7.01
N THR A 298 12.58 25.71 5.92
CA THR A 298 13.27 27.01 5.93
C THR A 298 12.51 28.02 6.78
N ALA A 299 13.20 29.02 7.30
CA ALA A 299 12.55 30.10 8.06
C ALA A 299 11.43 30.76 7.25
N ALA A 300 11.67 31.02 5.96
CA ALA A 300 10.66 31.63 5.08
C ALA A 300 9.39 30.78 4.95
N LEU A 301 9.53 29.44 4.84
CA LEU A 301 8.36 28.56 4.86
C LEU A 301 7.68 28.54 6.23
N GLY A 302 8.47 28.53 7.32
CA GLY A 302 7.93 28.56 8.68
C GLY A 302 7.11 29.82 8.97
N ASP A 303 7.60 30.98 8.55
CA ASP A 303 6.90 32.26 8.70
C ASP A 303 5.58 32.28 7.90
N ALA A 304 5.59 31.81 6.64
CA ALA A 304 4.37 31.71 5.84
C ALA A 304 3.37 30.69 6.40
N VAL A 305 3.83 29.57 6.94
CA VAL A 305 2.96 28.60 7.63
C VAL A 305 2.28 29.23 8.84
N ALA A 306 3.00 30.02 9.64
CA ALA A 306 2.43 30.69 10.81
C ALA A 306 1.26 31.61 10.45
N GLU A 307 1.29 32.23 9.27
CA GLU A 307 0.22 33.12 8.78
C GLU A 307 -1.04 32.34 8.36
N ILE A 308 -0.92 31.14 7.80
CA ILE A 308 -2.03 30.44 7.17
C ILE A 308 -2.61 29.28 7.99
N VAL A 309 -1.82 28.72 8.92
CA VAL A 309 -2.18 27.45 9.60
C VAL A 309 -3.48 27.56 10.41
N GLY A 310 -3.92 28.76 10.75
CA GLY A 310 -5.20 29.03 11.39
C GLY A 310 -6.39 28.66 10.51
N ASP A 311 -6.29 28.90 9.22
CA ASP A 311 -7.37 28.76 8.24
C ASP A 311 -7.17 27.51 7.34
N VAL A 312 -5.93 27.19 7.01
CA VAL A 312 -5.57 26.05 6.14
C VAL A 312 -4.81 24.99 6.95
N PRO A 313 -5.32 23.76 7.07
CA PRO A 313 -4.61 22.67 7.71
C PRO A 313 -3.26 22.38 7.05
N VAL A 314 -2.19 22.36 7.84
CA VAL A 314 -0.83 22.09 7.38
C VAL A 314 -0.30 20.84 8.06
N VAL A 315 0.19 19.87 7.25
CA VAL A 315 0.87 18.68 7.73
C VAL A 315 2.33 18.72 7.29
N VAL A 316 3.26 18.42 8.19
CA VAL A 316 4.68 18.27 7.86
C VAL A 316 5.08 16.81 7.88
N ALA A 317 5.58 16.31 6.75
CA ALA A 317 6.16 14.97 6.58
C ALA A 317 7.68 15.05 6.45
N GLY A 318 8.38 13.97 6.77
CA GLY A 318 9.83 13.87 6.57
C GLY A 318 10.20 13.54 5.12
N ARG A 319 11.25 14.16 4.59
CA ARG A 319 11.84 13.82 3.28
C ARG A 319 12.66 12.52 3.27
N PRO A 320 13.39 12.16 4.36
CA PRO A 320 14.05 10.85 4.41
C PRO A 320 13.04 9.71 4.23
N PRO A 321 13.43 8.63 3.52
CA PRO A 321 12.53 7.51 3.26
C PRO A 321 12.20 6.68 4.51
N ALA A 322 12.87 6.93 5.62
CA ALA A 322 12.63 6.25 6.90
C ALA A 322 12.88 7.19 8.09
N GLY A 323 12.22 6.90 9.18
CA GLY A 323 12.29 7.66 10.43
C GLY A 323 11.13 8.66 10.57
N PRO A 324 10.69 8.93 11.81
CA PRO A 324 9.59 9.82 12.08
C PRO A 324 10.00 11.29 12.01
N THR A 325 9.02 12.16 11.83
CA THR A 325 9.15 13.58 12.18
C THR A 325 9.15 13.73 13.71
N GLU A 326 9.98 14.64 14.23
CA GLU A 326 10.11 14.84 15.67
C GLU A 326 10.42 16.33 16.00
N PRO A 327 9.68 16.97 16.90
CA PRO A 327 9.92 18.36 17.28
C PRO A 327 11.13 18.50 18.21
N VAL A 328 12.29 18.87 17.63
CA VAL A 328 13.57 19.03 18.36
C VAL A 328 14.08 20.47 18.27
N TYR A 329 13.91 21.16 17.14
CA TYR A 329 14.50 22.46 16.91
C TYR A 329 13.48 23.59 17.07
N GLY A 330 13.83 24.62 17.88
CA GLY A 330 12.98 25.78 18.20
C GLY A 330 13.38 27.08 17.44
N THR A 331 14.10 26.97 16.32
CA THR A 331 14.39 28.11 15.45
C THR A 331 13.23 28.40 14.49
N PRO A 332 13.14 29.57 13.83
CA PRO A 332 12.17 29.79 12.76
C PRO A 332 12.21 28.67 11.73
N GLY A 333 11.07 28.03 11.45
CA GLY A 333 11.00 26.83 10.61
C GLY A 333 11.42 25.53 11.28
N GLY A 334 11.87 25.56 12.53
CA GLY A 334 12.12 24.35 13.33
C GLY A 334 10.83 23.66 13.75
N ALA A 335 10.86 22.33 13.90
CA ALA A 335 9.67 21.52 14.17
C ALA A 335 8.96 21.90 15.50
N VAL A 336 9.67 22.35 16.54
CA VAL A 336 9.06 22.86 17.78
C VAL A 336 8.24 24.12 17.50
N THR A 337 8.81 25.08 16.77
CA THR A 337 8.12 26.33 16.39
C THR A 337 6.89 26.04 15.52
N LEU A 338 7.00 25.12 14.57
CA LEU A 338 5.87 24.69 13.73
C LEU A 338 4.76 24.02 14.56
N ALA A 339 5.12 23.19 15.54
CA ALA A 339 4.16 22.59 16.47
C ALA A 339 3.43 23.66 17.29
N ASP A 340 4.15 24.67 17.79
CA ASP A 340 3.56 25.79 18.54
C ASP A 340 2.57 26.62 17.70
N HIS A 341 2.76 26.65 16.37
CA HIS A 341 1.80 27.26 15.43
C HIS A 341 0.59 26.36 15.11
N GLY A 342 0.60 25.09 15.55
CA GLY A 342 -0.50 24.15 15.33
C GLY A 342 -0.37 23.30 14.06
N VAL A 343 0.85 23.15 13.53
CA VAL A 343 1.14 22.21 12.44
C VAL A 343 1.02 20.77 12.95
N VAL A 344 0.43 19.91 12.13
CA VAL A 344 0.36 18.46 12.38
C VAL A 344 1.59 17.77 11.77
N PHE A 345 2.16 16.82 12.47
CA PHE A 345 3.31 16.05 12.00
C PHE A 345 2.88 14.66 11.55
N ALA A 346 3.34 14.25 10.37
CA ALA A 346 2.96 12.99 9.74
C ALA A 346 3.62 11.74 10.36
N GLY A 347 4.47 11.91 11.39
CA GLY A 347 5.22 10.80 11.96
C GLY A 347 6.14 10.16 10.92
N ALA A 348 6.00 8.86 10.71
CA ALA A 348 6.80 8.10 9.75
C ALA A 348 6.16 8.03 8.33
N LEU A 349 5.00 8.66 8.11
CA LEU A 349 4.38 8.66 6.78
C LEU A 349 5.17 9.55 5.81
N PRO A 350 5.45 9.08 4.58
CA PRO A 350 6.00 9.93 3.53
C PRO A 350 4.97 10.99 3.08
N ALA A 351 5.45 12.06 2.46
CA ALA A 351 4.61 13.19 2.04
C ALA A 351 3.45 12.78 1.11
N SER A 352 3.64 11.79 0.23
CA SER A 352 2.59 11.28 -0.66
C SER A 352 1.43 10.68 0.15
N LYS A 353 1.71 9.88 1.17
CA LYS A 353 0.68 9.28 2.03
C LYS A 353 0.07 10.29 3.00
N ALA A 354 0.88 11.20 3.54
CA ALA A 354 0.37 12.31 4.35
C ALA A 354 -0.65 13.15 3.57
N ARG A 355 -0.39 13.40 2.29
CA ARG A 355 -1.32 14.06 1.37
C ARG A 355 -2.63 13.29 1.22
N ILE A 356 -2.56 11.97 1.07
CA ILE A 356 -3.75 11.11 0.95
C ILE A 356 -4.58 11.16 2.23
N ALA A 357 -3.95 10.98 3.39
CA ALA A 357 -4.64 11.02 4.68
C ALA A 357 -5.30 12.38 4.93
N LEU A 358 -4.60 13.48 4.65
CA LEU A 358 -5.16 14.83 4.81
C LEU A 358 -6.32 15.07 3.85
N ALA A 359 -6.18 14.70 2.56
CA ALA A 359 -7.22 14.90 1.56
C ALA A 359 -8.49 14.10 1.89
N LEU A 360 -8.36 12.84 2.28
CA LEU A 360 -9.49 11.98 2.66
C LEU A 360 -10.12 12.45 3.99
N GLY A 361 -9.33 12.84 4.97
CA GLY A 361 -9.84 13.40 6.22
C GLY A 361 -10.64 14.67 6.01
N LEU A 362 -10.16 15.58 5.15
CA LEU A 362 -10.89 16.80 4.78
C LEU A 362 -12.18 16.50 4.01
N ALA A 363 -12.14 15.54 3.07
CA ALA A 363 -13.34 15.09 2.36
C ALA A 363 -14.40 14.49 3.29
N ALA A 364 -13.96 13.83 4.37
CA ALA A 364 -14.82 13.31 5.42
C ALA A 364 -15.32 14.38 6.41
N GLY A 365 -14.88 15.64 6.27
CA GLY A 365 -15.27 16.73 7.14
C GLY A 365 -14.63 16.68 8.53
N LEU A 366 -13.51 15.97 8.70
CA LEU A 366 -12.82 15.86 9.97
C LEU A 366 -12.30 17.23 10.43
N ASP A 367 -12.47 17.52 11.70
CA ASP A 367 -11.89 18.70 12.32
C ASP A 367 -10.38 18.55 12.56
N ARG A 368 -9.73 19.64 13.01
CA ARG A 368 -8.27 19.65 13.23
C ARG A 368 -7.80 18.60 14.24
N ALA A 369 -8.56 18.37 15.30
CA ALA A 369 -8.20 17.39 16.32
C ALA A 369 -8.35 15.96 15.80
N GLU A 370 -9.35 15.72 14.97
CA GLU A 370 -9.57 14.45 14.27
C GLU A 370 -8.50 14.22 13.20
N LEU A 371 -8.18 15.22 12.39
CA LEU A 371 -7.07 15.17 11.44
C LEU A 371 -5.75 14.83 12.13
N SER A 372 -5.45 15.44 13.29
CA SER A 372 -4.24 15.11 14.05
C SER A 372 -4.19 13.63 14.45
N ARG A 373 -5.33 13.04 14.79
CA ARG A 373 -5.41 11.61 15.15
C ARG A 373 -5.12 10.66 13.98
N LEU A 374 -5.39 11.07 12.72
CA LEU A 374 -5.01 10.29 11.54
C LEU A 374 -3.49 10.10 11.43
N PHE A 375 -2.73 11.02 12.00
CA PHE A 375 -1.26 11.01 11.96
C PHE A 375 -0.63 10.49 13.26
N ASP A 376 -1.42 10.32 14.33
CA ASP A 376 -0.95 9.69 15.58
C ASP A 376 -0.91 8.16 15.43
N LEU A 377 -0.03 7.71 14.55
CA LEU A 377 0.17 6.30 14.19
C LEU A 377 1.24 5.63 15.06
N SER A 378 1.45 6.15 16.27
CA SER A 378 2.37 5.57 17.26
C SER A 378 1.77 4.38 18.03
N ARG A 379 0.57 3.93 17.62
CA ARG A 379 -0.15 2.83 18.28
C ARG A 379 -0.13 1.57 17.46
#